data_2009ac624097bd5488c17e3b9c08e8fc
#
_entry.id   2009ac624097bd5488c17e3b9c08e8fc
#
_cell.length_a   1.000
_cell.length_b   1.000
_cell.length_c   1.000
_cell.angle_alpha   90.00
_cell.angle_beta   90.00
_cell.angle_gamma   90.00
#
_symmetry.space_group_name_H-M   'P 1'
#
loop_
_entity.id
_entity.type
_entity.pdbx_description
1 polymer ?
#
loop_
_entity_poly.entity_id
_entity_poly.type
_entity_poly.pdbx_seq_one_letter_code
_entity_poly.pdbx_strand_id
1 'polypeptide(L)'
;KFDYRNENDIYEGARRVRWHAHFGVDRTFKVDTNAVKAPVKSLDFITLKVKDAVADAFREALGRRPDVATREPDVRVHVFLDAKWCTLYLDTSGEPLFKRGRRDKTGEAPLKKNLAAGLLRLSGWTPGQPLLDPMCGAGTILIEAAEMALGLAPGRGRPFGFERLTRFDAAAWEKVKAASAERA
;
A
#
# COMPACT_ATOMS: atom_id res chain seq x y z
N LYS A 1 -12.61 12.37 -3.69
CA LYS A 1 -13.34 11.93 -4.88
C LYS A 1 -14.05 13.12 -5.49
N PHE A 2 -13.96 13.29 -6.82
CA PHE A 2 -14.59 14.37 -7.58
C PHE A 2 -14.92 13.88 -9.00
N ASP A 3 -15.85 14.54 -9.67
CA ASP A 3 -16.18 14.30 -11.07
C ASP A 3 -15.17 14.97 -12.00
N TYR A 4 -14.99 14.42 -13.19
CA TYR A 4 -14.12 14.98 -14.23
C TYR A 4 -14.71 14.74 -15.61
N ARG A 5 -14.37 15.62 -16.56
CA ARG A 5 -14.74 15.54 -17.97
C ARG A 5 -13.52 15.45 -18.88
N ASN A 6 -12.40 15.96 -18.39
CA ASN A 6 -11.13 16.01 -19.11
C ASN A 6 -9.94 15.94 -18.13
N GLU A 7 -8.74 15.87 -18.68
CA GLU A 7 -7.50 15.76 -17.91
C GLU A 7 -7.20 17.00 -17.06
N ASN A 8 -7.71 18.18 -17.45
CA ASN A 8 -7.51 19.40 -16.69
C ASN A 8 -8.37 19.41 -15.40
N ASP A 9 -9.57 18.87 -15.47
CA ASP A 9 -10.42 18.71 -14.27
C ASP A 9 -9.75 17.80 -13.24
N ILE A 10 -9.02 16.77 -13.69
CA ILE A 10 -8.24 15.87 -12.83
C ILE A 10 -7.09 16.63 -12.15
N TYR A 11 -6.35 17.44 -12.92
CA TYR A 11 -5.29 18.28 -12.37
C TYR A 11 -5.83 19.26 -11.32
N GLU A 12 -6.87 20.01 -11.64
CA GLU A 12 -7.45 20.99 -10.73
C GLU A 12 -8.06 20.33 -9.47
N GLY A 13 -8.72 19.20 -9.63
CA GLY A 13 -9.25 18.43 -8.51
C GLY A 13 -8.14 17.91 -7.59
N ALA A 14 -7.04 17.43 -8.13
CA ALA A 14 -5.88 16.98 -7.36
C ALA A 14 -5.16 18.17 -6.68
N ARG A 15 -5.02 19.32 -7.36
CA ARG A 15 -4.39 20.53 -6.80
C ARG A 15 -5.13 21.11 -5.60
N ARG A 16 -6.46 21.01 -5.56
CA ARG A 16 -7.29 21.49 -4.43
C ARG A 16 -7.12 20.70 -3.15
N VAL A 17 -6.51 19.49 -3.22
CA VAL A 17 -6.24 18.68 -2.02
C VAL A 17 -5.11 19.33 -1.21
N ARG A 18 -5.31 19.50 0.08
CA ARG A 18 -4.28 20.01 1.00
C ARG A 18 -3.24 18.93 1.33
N TRP A 19 -2.41 18.57 0.35
CA TRP A 19 -1.43 17.49 0.47
C TRP A 19 -0.47 17.67 1.65
N HIS A 20 -0.05 18.91 1.93
CA HIS A 20 0.81 19.26 3.07
C HIS A 20 0.19 18.94 4.44
N ALA A 21 -1.13 18.75 4.52
CA ALA A 21 -1.80 18.28 5.73
C ALA A 21 -1.72 16.74 5.90
N HIS A 22 -1.28 16.04 4.87
CA HIS A 22 -1.19 14.58 4.85
C HIS A 22 0.25 14.08 4.97
N PHE A 23 1.21 14.75 4.32
CA PHE A 23 2.63 14.40 4.41
C PHE A 23 3.53 15.64 4.27
N GLY A 24 4.75 15.56 4.81
CA GLY A 24 5.70 16.67 4.79
C GLY A 24 6.37 16.86 3.43
N VAL A 25 6.82 18.08 3.14
CA VAL A 25 7.54 18.44 1.90
C VAL A 25 8.89 17.70 1.74
N ASP A 26 9.47 17.24 2.84
CA ASP A 26 10.74 16.49 2.85
C ASP A 26 10.55 14.99 2.59
N ARG A 27 9.29 14.54 2.37
CA ARG A 27 8.96 13.17 1.98
C ARG A 27 8.95 13.02 0.47
N THR A 28 9.52 11.94 -0.02
CA THR A 28 9.41 11.59 -1.43
C THR A 28 8.03 11.00 -1.73
N PHE A 29 7.52 11.24 -2.93
CA PHE A 29 6.23 10.66 -3.32
C PHE A 29 6.23 10.08 -4.73
N LYS A 30 5.26 9.22 -4.98
CA LYS A 30 4.96 8.66 -6.31
C LYS A 30 3.46 8.69 -6.55
N VAL A 31 3.08 8.85 -7.81
CA VAL A 31 1.70 8.70 -8.27
C VAL A 31 1.60 7.45 -9.13
N ASP A 32 0.61 6.61 -8.86
CA ASP A 32 0.24 5.46 -9.69
C ASP A 32 -1.23 5.61 -10.11
N THR A 33 -1.54 5.36 -11.38
CA THR A 33 -2.89 5.54 -11.94
C THR A 33 -3.44 4.23 -12.48
N ASN A 34 -4.66 3.89 -12.06
CA ASN A 34 -5.45 2.81 -12.65
C ASN A 34 -6.80 3.34 -13.11
N ALA A 35 -7.38 2.70 -14.12
CA ALA A 35 -8.65 3.12 -14.66
C ALA A 35 -9.52 1.94 -15.11
N VAL A 36 -10.84 2.11 -15.00
CA VAL A 36 -11.85 1.22 -15.56
C VAL A 36 -12.86 2.04 -16.34
N LYS A 37 -12.92 1.82 -17.66
CA LYS A 37 -13.84 2.54 -18.57
C LYS A 37 -13.72 4.07 -18.51
N ALA A 38 -12.53 4.60 -18.19
CA ALA A 38 -12.29 6.03 -18.15
C ALA A 38 -12.12 6.63 -19.56
N PRO A 39 -12.72 7.80 -19.86
CA PRO A 39 -12.62 8.45 -21.16
C PRO A 39 -11.30 9.26 -21.30
N VAL A 40 -10.15 8.66 -20.96
CA VAL A 40 -8.84 9.27 -21.03
C VAL A 40 -7.95 8.52 -22.03
N LYS A 41 -7.07 9.25 -22.74
CA LYS A 41 -6.23 8.68 -23.78
C LYS A 41 -4.98 7.99 -23.26
N SER A 42 -4.42 8.47 -22.14
CA SER A 42 -3.18 7.96 -21.58
C SER A 42 -3.18 8.04 -20.06
N LEU A 43 -2.99 6.91 -19.39
CA LEU A 43 -2.86 6.86 -17.93
C LEU A 43 -1.54 7.45 -17.46
N ASP A 44 -0.47 7.32 -18.25
CA ASP A 44 0.83 7.94 -17.94
C ASP A 44 0.73 9.45 -17.93
N PHE A 45 0.00 10.03 -18.90
CA PHE A 45 -0.26 11.45 -18.92
C PHE A 45 -1.03 11.93 -17.69
N ILE A 46 -2.05 11.18 -17.26
CA ILE A 46 -2.80 11.48 -16.03
C ILE A 46 -1.89 11.38 -14.79
N THR A 47 -1.05 10.35 -14.73
CA THR A 47 -0.07 10.18 -13.65
C THR A 47 0.85 11.41 -13.54
N LEU A 48 1.36 11.91 -14.65
CA LEU A 48 2.17 13.12 -14.68
C LEU A 48 1.38 14.37 -14.28
N LYS A 49 0.15 14.52 -14.77
CA LYS A 49 -0.75 15.63 -14.40
C LYS A 49 -1.03 15.67 -12.91
N VAL A 50 -1.36 14.54 -12.29
CA VAL A 50 -1.61 14.46 -10.84
C VAL A 50 -0.31 14.70 -10.05
N LYS A 51 0.82 14.18 -10.51
CA LYS A 51 2.13 14.44 -9.91
C LYS A 51 2.43 15.95 -9.91
N ASP A 52 2.20 16.63 -11.01
CA ASP A 52 2.41 18.08 -11.14
C ASP A 52 1.43 18.84 -10.23
N ALA A 53 0.15 18.44 -10.17
CA ALA A 53 -0.84 19.03 -9.29
C ALA A 53 -0.45 18.93 -7.79
N VAL A 54 0.07 17.77 -7.37
CA VAL A 54 0.61 17.59 -5.99
C VAL A 54 1.79 18.53 -5.74
N ALA A 55 2.76 18.59 -6.68
CA ALA A 55 3.94 19.44 -6.55
C ALA A 55 3.56 20.93 -6.50
N ASP A 56 2.61 21.36 -7.33
CA ASP A 56 2.16 22.75 -7.39
C ASP A 56 1.35 23.13 -6.16
N ALA A 57 0.52 22.24 -5.62
CA ALA A 57 -0.18 22.48 -4.35
C ALA A 57 0.80 22.68 -3.17
N PHE A 58 1.90 21.93 -3.13
CA PHE A 58 2.95 22.14 -2.14
C PHE A 58 3.70 23.45 -2.36
N ARG A 59 4.02 23.79 -3.62
CA ARG A 59 4.72 25.04 -3.95
C ARG A 59 3.87 26.26 -3.58
N GLU A 60 2.57 26.21 -3.84
CA GLU A 60 1.63 27.27 -3.48
C GLU A 60 1.49 27.44 -1.96
N ALA A 61 1.43 26.34 -1.22
CA ALA A 61 1.24 26.38 0.23
C ALA A 61 2.52 26.66 1.03
N LEU A 62 3.68 26.16 0.57
CA LEU A 62 4.93 26.15 1.35
C LEU A 62 6.14 26.74 0.60
N GLY A 63 5.99 27.23 -0.64
CA GLY A 63 7.08 27.74 -1.48
C GLY A 63 8.06 26.67 -1.98
N ARG A 64 7.88 25.41 -1.61
CA ARG A 64 8.74 24.25 -1.93
C ARG A 64 7.89 23.10 -2.46
N ARG A 65 8.50 22.20 -3.19
CA ARG A 65 7.85 20.96 -3.67
C ARG A 65 8.55 19.73 -3.09
N PRO A 66 7.83 18.62 -2.86
CA PRO A 66 8.42 17.35 -2.51
C PRO A 66 9.12 16.70 -3.72
N ASP A 67 10.12 15.88 -3.45
CA ASP A 67 10.81 15.12 -4.48
C ASP A 67 10.00 13.89 -4.90
N VAL A 68 10.18 13.49 -6.16
CA VAL A 68 9.54 12.30 -6.74
C VAL A 68 10.51 11.14 -6.73
N ALA A 69 10.13 10.01 -6.15
CA ALA A 69 10.90 8.78 -6.16
C ALA A 69 10.11 7.66 -6.83
N THR A 70 10.60 7.13 -7.95
CA THR A 70 9.98 6.02 -8.67
C THR A 70 10.19 4.68 -7.97
N ARG A 71 11.32 4.54 -7.24
CA ARG A 71 11.64 3.38 -6.39
C ARG A 71 11.54 3.79 -4.93
N GLU A 72 10.90 2.97 -4.12
CA GLU A 72 10.80 3.15 -2.66
C GLU A 72 10.37 4.56 -2.19
N PRO A 73 9.29 5.14 -2.73
CA PRO A 73 8.78 6.44 -2.28
C PRO A 73 8.31 6.33 -0.82
N ASP A 74 8.43 7.44 -0.07
CA ASP A 74 7.85 7.53 1.27
C ASP A 74 6.33 7.47 1.24
N VAL A 75 5.72 8.14 0.26
CA VAL A 75 4.26 8.26 0.11
C VAL A 75 3.83 7.84 -1.30
N ARG A 76 2.81 7.00 -1.37
CA ARG A 76 2.17 6.61 -2.64
C ARG A 76 0.79 7.23 -2.75
N VAL A 77 0.59 7.99 -3.81
CA VAL A 77 -0.71 8.53 -4.19
C VAL A 77 -1.27 7.63 -5.28
N HIS A 78 -2.41 7.02 -5.04
CA HIS A 78 -3.07 6.18 -6.01
C HIS A 78 -4.27 6.90 -6.61
N VAL A 79 -4.32 6.98 -7.93
CA VAL A 79 -5.40 7.57 -8.72
C VAL A 79 -6.23 6.45 -9.31
N PHE A 80 -7.51 6.45 -9.05
CA PHE A 80 -8.45 5.55 -9.68
C PHE A 80 -9.48 6.36 -10.48
N LEU A 81 -9.58 6.04 -11.76
CA LEU A 81 -10.54 6.65 -12.68
C LEU A 81 -11.60 5.66 -13.10
N ASP A 82 -12.84 6.04 -13.01
CA ASP A 82 -13.94 5.36 -13.71
C ASP A 82 -14.51 6.28 -14.82
N ALA A 83 -15.63 5.91 -15.41
CA ALA A 83 -16.25 6.69 -16.48
C ALA A 83 -16.63 8.13 -16.10
N LYS A 84 -16.75 8.44 -14.81
CA LYS A 84 -17.26 9.73 -14.32
C LYS A 84 -16.41 10.32 -13.20
N TRP A 85 -15.79 9.47 -12.36
CA TRP A 85 -15.16 9.90 -11.12
C TRP A 85 -13.65 9.70 -11.14
N CYS A 86 -12.94 10.68 -10.59
CA CYS A 86 -11.56 10.56 -10.15
C CYS A 86 -11.54 10.39 -8.64
N THR A 87 -10.91 9.32 -8.16
CA THR A 87 -10.71 9.07 -6.74
C THR A 87 -9.22 9.04 -6.43
N LEU A 88 -8.79 9.86 -5.49
CA LEU A 88 -7.41 9.91 -5.00
C LEU A 88 -7.33 9.19 -3.66
N TYR A 89 -6.33 8.33 -3.53
CA TYR A 89 -6.04 7.59 -2.30
C TYR A 89 -4.61 7.86 -1.87
N LEU A 90 -4.38 7.86 -0.55
CA LEU A 90 -3.05 7.72 0.04
C LEU A 90 -2.87 6.26 0.46
N ASP A 91 -1.78 5.64 0.03
CA ASP A 91 -1.44 4.29 0.46
C ASP A 91 -0.94 4.32 1.91
N THR A 92 -1.72 3.74 2.79
CA THR A 92 -1.38 3.58 4.21
C THR A 92 -0.68 2.26 4.51
N SER A 93 -0.71 1.30 3.58
CA SER A 93 -0.09 -0.01 3.75
C SER A 93 1.39 -0.04 3.39
N GLY A 94 1.80 0.63 2.32
CA GLY A 94 3.14 0.53 1.74
C GLY A 94 3.34 -0.78 0.96
N GLU A 95 4.49 -1.44 1.11
CA GLU A 95 4.77 -2.69 0.37
C GLU A 95 3.73 -3.79 0.67
N PRO A 96 3.34 -4.59 -0.34
CA PRO A 96 2.33 -5.63 -0.16
C PRO A 96 2.71 -6.67 0.89
N LEU A 97 1.73 -7.12 1.70
CA LEU A 97 1.94 -8.10 2.77
C LEU A 97 2.51 -9.45 2.31
N PHE A 98 2.30 -9.85 1.05
CA PHE A 98 2.87 -11.09 0.54
C PHE A 98 4.40 -11.02 0.38
N LYS A 99 5.00 -9.81 0.42
CA LYS A 99 6.44 -9.59 0.38
C LYS A 99 7.09 -9.62 1.77
N ARG A 100 6.32 -9.93 2.83
CA ARG A 100 6.83 -10.03 4.20
C ARG A 100 7.83 -11.17 4.38
N GLY A 101 8.78 -10.98 5.30
CA GLY A 101 9.80 -11.96 5.64
C GLY A 101 10.97 -12.03 4.66
N ARG A 102 12.00 -12.81 5.01
CA ARG A 102 13.16 -13.04 4.15
C ARG A 102 12.75 -13.79 2.87
N ARG A 103 13.23 -13.32 1.74
CA ARG A 103 13.26 -14.10 0.49
C ARG A 103 14.41 -15.09 0.56
N ASP A 104 14.25 -16.15 1.32
CA ASP A 104 15.13 -17.31 1.16
C ASP A 104 14.71 -17.99 -0.15
N LYS A 105 15.70 -18.45 -0.90
CA LYS A 105 15.63 -19.05 -2.25
C LYS A 105 14.25 -19.63 -2.60
N THR A 106 13.39 -18.81 -3.18
CA THR A 106 12.08 -19.24 -3.67
C THR A 106 12.27 -19.85 -5.05
N GLY A 107 11.65 -21.00 -5.30
CA GLY A 107 11.57 -21.60 -6.62
C GLY A 107 11.01 -20.64 -7.68
N GLU A 108 10.98 -21.03 -8.94
CA GLU A 108 10.60 -20.19 -10.09
C GLU A 108 9.21 -19.53 -9.98
N ALA A 109 8.25 -20.11 -9.23
CA ALA A 109 6.90 -19.59 -9.05
C ALA A 109 6.36 -19.86 -7.63
N PRO A 110 6.84 -19.14 -6.59
CA PRO A 110 6.40 -19.36 -5.22
C PRO A 110 4.96 -18.92 -5.01
N LEU A 111 4.19 -19.71 -4.25
CA LEU A 111 2.86 -19.33 -3.78
C LEU A 111 2.96 -18.04 -2.96
N LYS A 112 2.06 -17.09 -3.21
CA LYS A 112 2.01 -15.85 -2.42
C LYS A 112 1.53 -16.16 -1.00
N LYS A 113 2.22 -15.65 0.01
CA LYS A 113 1.90 -15.87 1.44
C LYS A 113 0.45 -15.54 1.82
N ASN A 114 -0.09 -14.43 1.32
CA ASN A 114 -1.50 -14.08 1.54
C ASN A 114 -2.48 -15.07 0.91
N LEU A 115 -2.12 -15.68 -0.22
CA LEU A 115 -2.94 -16.74 -0.83
C LEU A 115 -2.87 -18.02 0.00
N ALA A 116 -1.68 -18.42 0.47
CA ALA A 116 -1.52 -19.57 1.37
C ALA A 116 -2.35 -19.40 2.65
N ALA A 117 -2.30 -18.22 3.29
CA ALA A 117 -3.12 -17.91 4.46
C ALA A 117 -4.63 -17.97 4.15
N GLY A 118 -5.04 -17.51 2.96
CA GLY A 118 -6.41 -17.61 2.49
C GLY A 118 -6.86 -19.06 2.30
N LEU A 119 -6.03 -19.90 1.68
CA LEU A 119 -6.31 -21.32 1.48
C LEU A 119 -6.47 -22.07 2.80
N LEU A 120 -5.57 -21.83 3.78
CA LEU A 120 -5.69 -22.42 5.13
C LEU A 120 -7.02 -22.07 5.80
N ARG A 121 -7.45 -20.80 5.72
CA ARG A 121 -8.75 -20.38 6.27
C ARG A 121 -9.94 -21.02 5.55
N LEU A 122 -9.87 -21.10 4.23
CA LEU A 122 -10.93 -21.70 3.41
C LEU A 122 -11.04 -23.23 3.59
N SER A 123 -9.92 -23.91 3.87
CA SER A 123 -9.92 -25.35 4.17
C SER A 123 -10.57 -25.70 5.51
N GLY A 124 -10.85 -24.72 6.37
CA GLY A 124 -11.34 -24.94 7.72
C GLY A 124 -10.28 -25.42 8.69
N TRP A 125 -9.00 -25.45 8.31
CA TRP A 125 -7.93 -25.81 9.22
C TRP A 125 -7.82 -24.79 10.37
N THR A 126 -7.61 -25.30 11.59
CA THR A 126 -7.39 -24.49 12.78
C THR A 126 -6.11 -24.93 13.51
N PRO A 127 -5.43 -24.00 14.22
CA PRO A 127 -4.28 -24.35 15.06
C PRO A 127 -4.56 -25.51 16.00
N GLY A 128 -3.60 -26.42 16.13
CA GLY A 128 -3.73 -27.65 16.91
C GLY A 128 -4.17 -28.87 16.10
N GLN A 129 -4.68 -28.71 14.89
CA GLN A 129 -4.97 -29.82 14.00
C GLN A 129 -3.73 -30.23 13.19
N PRO A 130 -3.52 -31.53 12.92
CA PRO A 130 -2.47 -31.98 12.00
C PRO A 130 -2.65 -31.35 10.61
N LEU A 131 -1.55 -30.93 9.99
CA LEU A 131 -1.52 -30.41 8.63
C LEU A 131 -0.44 -31.17 7.84
N LEU A 132 -0.84 -31.74 6.72
CA LEU A 132 0.07 -32.40 5.76
C LEU A 132 -0.02 -31.71 4.42
N ASP A 133 1.12 -31.27 3.89
CA ASP A 133 1.25 -30.74 2.53
C ASP A 133 2.23 -31.64 1.75
N PRO A 134 1.74 -32.63 1.00
CA PRO A 134 2.59 -33.60 0.28
C PRO A 134 3.29 -32.99 -0.94
N MET A 135 2.93 -31.76 -1.36
CA MET A 135 3.53 -31.04 -2.48
C MET A 135 4.02 -29.66 -2.05
N CYS A 136 4.63 -29.55 -0.88
CA CYS A 136 4.90 -28.31 -0.17
C CYS A 136 5.78 -27.28 -0.91
N GLY A 137 6.55 -27.70 -1.91
CA GLY A 137 7.48 -26.80 -2.62
C GLY A 137 8.41 -26.07 -1.66
N ALA A 138 8.32 -24.74 -1.61
CA ALA A 138 9.07 -23.89 -0.67
C ALA A 138 8.46 -23.87 0.75
N GLY A 139 7.48 -24.70 1.05
CA GLY A 139 6.84 -24.79 2.36
C GLY A 139 5.93 -23.59 2.72
N THR A 140 5.49 -22.80 1.74
CA THR A 140 4.73 -21.55 2.02
C THR A 140 3.47 -21.80 2.84
N ILE A 141 2.71 -22.85 2.56
CA ILE A 141 1.49 -23.19 3.31
C ILE A 141 1.84 -23.57 4.75
N LEU A 142 2.85 -24.43 4.94
CA LEU A 142 3.29 -24.88 6.25
C LEU A 142 3.85 -23.73 7.10
N ILE A 143 4.61 -22.81 6.49
CA ILE A 143 5.14 -21.62 7.18
C ILE A 143 3.99 -20.70 7.61
N GLU A 144 3.03 -20.45 6.74
CA GLU A 144 1.87 -19.62 7.09
C GLU A 144 1.00 -20.29 8.19
N ALA A 145 0.83 -21.61 8.15
CA ALA A 145 0.13 -22.34 9.18
C ALA A 145 0.86 -22.22 10.54
N ALA A 146 2.19 -22.36 10.55
CA ALA A 146 2.99 -22.18 11.75
C ALA A 146 2.89 -20.74 12.31
N GLU A 147 2.98 -19.72 11.43
CA GLU A 147 2.80 -18.32 11.82
C GLU A 147 1.40 -18.07 12.41
N MET A 148 0.36 -18.68 11.83
CA MET A 148 -1.02 -18.59 12.35
C MET A 148 -1.18 -19.31 13.69
N ALA A 149 -0.56 -20.49 13.85
CA ALA A 149 -0.60 -21.27 15.10
C ALA A 149 0.10 -20.54 16.26
N LEU A 150 1.17 -19.82 15.96
CA LEU A 150 1.91 -19.00 16.91
C LEU A 150 1.28 -17.61 17.14
N GLY A 151 0.14 -17.28 16.53
CA GLY A 151 -0.50 -15.98 16.68
C GLY A 151 0.30 -14.79 16.11
N LEU A 152 1.30 -15.05 15.27
CA LEU A 152 2.21 -14.02 14.78
C LEU A 152 1.53 -13.03 13.82
N ALA A 153 1.61 -11.75 14.13
CA ALA A 153 1.04 -10.71 13.29
C ALA A 153 1.72 -10.66 11.90
N PRO A 154 0.96 -10.74 10.79
CA PRO A 154 1.54 -10.73 9.44
C PRO A 154 2.33 -9.46 9.11
N GLY A 155 2.02 -8.35 9.80
CA GLY A 155 2.67 -7.06 9.62
C GLY A 155 3.92 -6.83 10.47
N ARG A 156 4.28 -7.79 11.36
CA ARG A 156 5.46 -7.64 12.22
C ARG A 156 6.74 -7.48 11.39
N GLY A 157 7.65 -6.63 11.83
CA GLY A 157 8.96 -6.45 11.19
C GLY A 157 8.93 -5.74 9.84
N ARG A 158 7.83 -5.06 9.46
CA ARG A 158 7.77 -4.19 8.29
C ARG A 158 7.27 -2.79 8.65
N PRO A 159 7.75 -1.76 7.96
CA PRO A 159 7.14 -0.43 8.05
C PRO A 159 5.81 -0.40 7.27
N PHE A 160 4.92 0.47 7.69
CA PHE A 160 3.67 0.78 6.97
C PHE A 160 3.71 2.18 6.38
N GLY A 161 2.97 2.40 5.29
CA GLY A 161 2.88 3.70 4.62
C GLY A 161 2.34 4.80 5.55
N PHE A 162 1.41 4.47 6.47
CA PHE A 162 0.87 5.47 7.41
C PHE A 162 1.91 6.06 8.36
N GLU A 163 3.02 5.36 8.63
CA GLU A 163 4.09 5.85 9.51
C GLU A 163 4.81 7.08 8.94
N ARG A 164 4.64 7.35 7.63
CA ARG A 164 5.21 8.50 6.91
C ARG A 164 4.25 9.69 6.83
N LEU A 165 3.02 9.54 7.31
CA LEU A 165 1.99 10.58 7.24
C LEU A 165 2.09 11.53 8.44
N THR A 166 1.68 12.78 8.24
CA THR A 166 1.77 13.85 9.25
C THR A 166 1.00 13.55 10.54
N ARG A 167 -0.11 12.80 10.44
CA ARG A 167 -0.95 12.47 11.59
C ARG A 167 -0.60 11.15 12.27
N PHE A 168 0.58 10.62 11.99
CA PHE A 168 1.04 9.38 12.61
C PHE A 168 1.32 9.59 14.11
N ASP A 169 0.69 8.76 14.94
CA ASP A 169 0.93 8.69 16.38
C ASP A 169 1.84 7.49 16.68
N ALA A 170 3.12 7.78 16.87
CA ALA A 170 4.12 6.76 17.16
C ALA A 170 3.85 6.06 18.49
N ALA A 171 3.36 6.78 19.53
CA ALA A 171 3.10 6.20 20.84
C ALA A 171 1.92 5.23 20.81
N ALA A 172 0.85 5.58 20.08
CA ALA A 172 -0.27 4.68 19.85
C ALA A 172 0.16 3.44 19.05
N TRP A 173 1.01 3.62 18.05
CA TRP A 173 1.52 2.52 17.23
C TRP A 173 2.41 1.54 18.02
N GLU A 174 3.29 2.04 18.88
CA GLU A 174 4.11 1.17 19.76
C GLU A 174 3.21 0.33 20.69
N LYS A 175 2.13 0.91 21.25
CA LYS A 175 1.16 0.14 22.06
C LYS A 175 0.50 -0.98 21.25
N VAL A 176 0.13 -0.73 19.98
CA VAL A 176 -0.46 -1.75 19.11
C VAL A 176 0.54 -2.87 18.82
N LYS A 177 1.81 -2.53 18.56
CA LYS A 177 2.88 -3.52 18.33
C LYS A 177 3.14 -4.36 19.59
N ALA A 178 3.22 -3.75 20.76
CA ALA A 178 3.40 -4.45 22.03
C ALA A 178 2.25 -5.42 22.31
N ALA A 179 1.00 -4.96 22.22
CA ALA A 179 -0.17 -5.80 22.39
C ALA A 179 -0.27 -6.96 21.37
N SER A 180 0.29 -6.77 20.17
CA SER A 180 0.39 -7.84 19.18
C SER A 180 1.48 -8.85 19.50
N ALA A 181 2.58 -8.43 20.10
CA ALA A 181 3.67 -9.32 20.54
C ALA A 181 3.28 -10.18 21.74
N GLU A 182 2.47 -9.63 22.64
CA GLU A 182 1.96 -10.37 23.82
C GLU A 182 1.00 -11.52 23.46
N ARG A 183 0.45 -11.52 22.26
CA ARG A 183 -0.48 -12.56 21.76
C ARG A 183 0.24 -13.71 21.05
N ALA A 184 1.51 -13.57 20.78
CA ALA A 184 2.37 -14.56 20.12
C ALA A 184 3.09 -15.44 21.16
#